data_67cd679d22f75c401e51766ab16e9a99
#
_entry.id   67cd679d22f75c401e51766ab16e9a99
#
_cell.length_a   1.000
_cell.length_b   1.000
_cell.length_c   1.000
_cell.angle_alpha   90.00
_cell.angle_beta   90.00
_cell.angle_gamma   90.00
#
_symmetry.space_group_name_H-M   'P 1'
#
loop_
_entity.id
_entity.type
_entity.pdbx_description
1 polymer ?
#
loop_
_entity_poly.entity_id
_entity_poly.type
_entity_poly.pdbx_seq_one_letter_code
_entity_poly.pdbx_strand_id
1 'polypeptide(L)'
;MSCPAKQPSLPRKLNGGQFKKTLALTTMVLPGAVWYLLLRYLPMGGIVMSFLDYKLPTRKIPFPVNLFHSKWVGLKNFSFLFTSESWVMIRNTLGYNALWIVMGLLLSVTFAIMMSELTRKFLAKTYQTLMFFPYFLSWVVAAYFLFAFLDPTNGMIVRAQQAATGTAIDWYNEPKYWPYILTLCSMW
;
A
#
# COMPACT_ATOMS: atom_id res chain seq x y z
N MET A 1 40.44 33.89 9.83
CA MET A 1 40.42 33.24 8.49
C MET A 1 38.97 33.10 8.06
N SER A 2 38.51 34.05 7.25
CA SER A 2 37.12 34.12 6.74
C SER A 2 37.05 33.32 5.47
N CYS A 3 36.19 32.30 5.47
CA CYS A 3 35.87 31.47 4.29
C CYS A 3 35.06 32.34 3.29
N PRO A 4 35.43 32.44 2.03
CA PRO A 4 34.65 33.22 1.06
C PRO A 4 33.38 32.47 0.71
N ALA A 5 32.23 33.15 0.86
CA ALA A 5 30.91 32.68 0.46
C ALA A 5 30.88 32.40 -1.05
N LYS A 6 30.56 31.14 -1.41
CA LYS A 6 30.40 30.68 -2.80
C LYS A 6 29.20 31.40 -3.43
N GLN A 7 29.43 32.35 -4.30
CA GLN A 7 28.36 33.03 -5.05
C GLN A 7 27.56 32.01 -5.87
N PRO A 8 26.22 32.16 -5.94
CA PRO A 8 25.40 31.31 -6.82
C PRO A 8 25.76 31.55 -8.28
N SER A 9 26.23 30.52 -8.94
CA SER A 9 26.56 30.56 -10.37
C SER A 9 25.31 30.86 -11.21
N LEU A 10 25.35 31.93 -12.00
CA LEU A 10 24.33 32.25 -12.98
C LEU A 10 24.03 31.07 -13.93
N PRO A 11 22.80 30.90 -14.41
CA PRO A 11 22.42 29.80 -15.28
C PRO A 11 23.29 29.82 -16.55
N ARG A 12 24.14 28.81 -16.69
CA ARG A 12 25.08 28.66 -17.81
C ARG A 12 24.27 28.47 -19.10
N LYS A 13 24.41 29.39 -20.08
CA LYS A 13 23.81 29.23 -21.41
C LYS A 13 24.15 27.84 -21.96
N LEU A 14 23.13 27.05 -22.26
CA LEU A 14 23.26 25.69 -22.77
C LEU A 14 23.94 25.73 -24.14
N ASN A 15 25.14 25.20 -24.26
CA ASN A 15 25.81 25.01 -25.55
C ASN A 15 24.99 24.04 -26.40
N GLY A 16 24.93 24.24 -27.74
CA GLY A 16 24.09 23.46 -28.66
C GLY A 16 24.26 21.95 -28.54
N GLY A 17 25.45 21.46 -28.12
CA GLY A 17 25.68 20.04 -27.81
C GLY A 17 25.00 19.56 -26.52
N GLN A 18 24.90 20.40 -25.50
CA GLN A 18 24.19 20.10 -24.27
C GLN A 18 22.68 20.06 -24.51
N PHE A 19 22.17 21.00 -25.33
CA PHE A 19 20.76 21.02 -25.72
C PHE A 19 20.33 19.71 -26.42
N LYS A 20 21.11 19.22 -27.40
CA LYS A 20 20.85 17.95 -28.09
C LYS A 20 20.85 16.76 -27.13
N LYS A 21 21.78 16.72 -26.17
CA LYS A 21 21.82 15.65 -25.13
C LYS A 21 20.59 15.73 -24.20
N THR A 22 20.23 16.93 -23.76
CA THR A 22 19.06 17.13 -22.93
C THR A 22 17.79 16.75 -23.67
N LEU A 23 17.66 17.14 -24.94
CA LEU A 23 16.51 16.77 -25.77
C LEU A 23 16.39 15.24 -25.94
N ALA A 24 17.50 14.56 -26.23
CA ALA A 24 17.50 13.10 -26.34
C ALA A 24 17.07 12.41 -25.03
N LEU A 25 17.61 12.87 -23.90
CA LEU A 25 17.24 12.32 -22.58
C LEU A 25 15.75 12.61 -22.25
N THR A 26 15.28 13.82 -22.55
CA THR A 26 13.87 14.18 -22.32
C THR A 26 12.94 13.32 -23.19
N THR A 27 13.29 13.08 -24.45
CA THR A 27 12.52 12.23 -25.36
C THR A 27 12.44 10.79 -24.84
N MET A 28 13.51 10.26 -24.23
CA MET A 28 13.50 8.92 -23.62
C MET A 28 12.59 8.84 -22.38
N VAL A 29 12.51 9.91 -21.60
CA VAL A 29 11.68 9.97 -20.38
C VAL A 29 10.21 10.29 -20.70
N LEU A 30 9.96 10.95 -21.82
CA LEU A 30 8.63 11.47 -22.20
C LEU A 30 7.54 10.41 -22.24
N PRO A 31 7.73 9.21 -22.83
CA PRO A 31 6.72 8.15 -22.81
C PRO A 31 6.31 7.74 -21.40
N GLY A 32 7.28 7.56 -20.50
CA GLY A 32 7.05 7.25 -19.11
C GLY A 32 6.35 8.38 -18.34
N ALA A 33 6.74 9.63 -18.60
CA ALA A 33 6.10 10.79 -18.00
C ALA A 33 4.65 10.94 -18.44
N VAL A 34 4.36 10.79 -19.75
CA VAL A 34 2.99 10.81 -20.28
C VAL A 34 2.14 9.70 -19.67
N TRP A 35 2.67 8.49 -19.62
CA TRP A 35 2.01 7.36 -18.99
C TRP A 35 1.67 7.64 -17.51
N TYR A 36 2.63 8.19 -16.78
CA TYR A 36 2.45 8.52 -15.37
C TYR A 36 1.40 9.64 -15.19
N LEU A 37 1.43 10.68 -16.03
CA LEU A 37 0.43 11.75 -16.02
C LEU A 37 -0.98 11.20 -16.30
N LEU A 38 -1.13 10.38 -17.33
CA LEU A 38 -2.44 9.83 -17.69
C LEU A 38 -3.01 8.92 -16.61
N LEU A 39 -2.18 8.04 -16.00
CA LEU A 39 -2.69 7.04 -15.06
C LEU A 39 -2.72 7.52 -13.60
N ARG A 40 -1.96 8.54 -13.25
CA ARG A 40 -1.89 9.06 -11.87
C ARG A 40 -2.61 10.39 -11.70
N TYR A 41 -2.35 11.35 -12.59
CA TYR A 41 -2.91 12.69 -12.43
C TYR A 41 -4.32 12.81 -13.01
N LEU A 42 -4.61 12.19 -14.14
CA LEU A 42 -5.96 12.26 -14.73
C LEU A 42 -7.05 11.71 -13.78
N PRO A 43 -6.86 10.56 -13.09
CA PRO A 43 -7.84 10.08 -12.12
C PRO A 43 -8.01 11.01 -10.91
N MET A 44 -7.02 11.84 -10.57
CA MET A 44 -7.16 12.84 -9.51
C MET A 44 -8.25 13.88 -9.81
N GLY A 45 -8.52 14.16 -11.09
CA GLY A 45 -9.68 14.95 -11.50
C GLY A 45 -11.02 14.37 -11.01
N GLY A 46 -11.07 13.07 -10.75
CA GLY A 46 -12.22 12.40 -10.15
C GLY A 46 -12.55 12.85 -8.73
N ILE A 47 -11.65 13.57 -8.04
CA ILE A 47 -11.92 14.17 -6.73
C ILE A 47 -13.14 15.10 -6.81
N VAL A 48 -13.37 15.75 -7.96
CA VAL A 48 -14.55 16.59 -8.19
C VAL A 48 -15.85 15.84 -7.99
N MET A 49 -15.87 14.52 -8.27
CA MET A 49 -17.07 13.69 -8.07
C MET A 49 -17.50 13.65 -6.59
N SER A 50 -16.57 13.83 -5.65
CA SER A 50 -16.88 13.87 -4.23
C SER A 50 -17.77 15.06 -3.81
N PHE A 51 -17.81 16.10 -4.63
CA PHE A 51 -18.64 17.30 -4.42
C PHE A 51 -19.93 17.29 -5.23
N LEU A 52 -20.15 16.26 -6.02
CA LEU A 52 -21.31 16.10 -6.89
C LEU A 52 -22.25 14.98 -6.36
N ASP A 53 -23.53 15.16 -6.58
CA ASP A 53 -24.52 14.06 -6.43
C ASP A 53 -24.44 13.11 -7.61
N TYR A 54 -23.30 12.37 -7.66
CA TYR A 54 -22.99 11.49 -8.76
C TYR A 54 -23.76 10.19 -8.64
N LYS A 55 -24.62 9.93 -9.64
CA LYS A 55 -25.32 8.66 -9.78
C LYS A 55 -24.57 7.78 -10.78
N LEU A 56 -24.53 6.48 -10.51
CA LEU A 56 -23.86 5.53 -11.40
C LEU A 56 -24.39 5.68 -12.85
N PRO A 57 -23.49 5.62 -13.85
CA PRO A 57 -23.87 5.74 -15.24
C PRO A 57 -24.88 4.64 -15.60
N THR A 58 -25.96 5.06 -16.26
CA THR A 58 -27.00 4.16 -16.77
C THR A 58 -26.84 4.04 -18.28
N ARG A 59 -27.41 2.99 -18.87
CA ARG A 59 -27.38 2.77 -20.32
C ARG A 59 -27.85 3.98 -21.17
N LYS A 60 -28.67 4.86 -20.57
CA LYS A 60 -29.19 6.09 -21.21
C LYS A 60 -28.22 7.29 -21.06
N ILE A 61 -27.40 7.33 -20.00
CA ILE A 61 -26.49 8.45 -19.71
C ILE A 61 -25.11 7.87 -19.39
N PRO A 62 -24.25 7.71 -20.41
CA PRO A 62 -22.91 7.16 -20.20
C PRO A 62 -21.97 8.17 -19.51
N PHE A 63 -20.93 7.64 -18.88
CA PHE A 63 -19.78 8.44 -18.49
C PHE A 63 -19.08 8.98 -19.77
N PRO A 64 -18.67 10.25 -19.88
CA PRO A 64 -18.60 11.30 -18.85
C PRO A 64 -19.80 12.25 -18.78
N VAL A 65 -20.82 12.06 -19.63
CA VAL A 65 -22.00 12.95 -19.71
C VAL A 65 -22.70 13.09 -18.36
N ASN A 66 -22.80 11.99 -17.63
CA ASN A 66 -23.41 11.95 -16.31
C ASN A 66 -22.69 12.88 -15.31
N LEU A 67 -21.39 13.06 -15.43
CA LEU A 67 -20.61 13.93 -14.59
C LEU A 67 -21.03 15.41 -14.72
N PHE A 68 -21.24 15.84 -15.98
CA PHE A 68 -21.64 17.23 -16.27
C PHE A 68 -23.10 17.53 -15.91
N HIS A 69 -23.96 16.50 -15.82
CA HIS A 69 -25.36 16.64 -15.43
C HIS A 69 -25.58 16.45 -13.92
N SER A 70 -24.56 16.08 -13.16
CA SER A 70 -24.65 15.89 -11.72
C SER A 70 -24.74 17.22 -11.00
N LYS A 71 -25.64 17.32 -10.01
CA LYS A 71 -25.82 18.53 -9.21
C LYS A 71 -24.65 18.69 -8.24
N TRP A 72 -24.18 19.93 -8.10
CA TRP A 72 -23.19 20.28 -7.09
C TRP A 72 -23.84 20.26 -5.69
N VAL A 73 -23.36 19.38 -4.80
CA VAL A 73 -23.87 19.23 -3.43
C VAL A 73 -22.88 19.66 -2.34
N GLY A 74 -21.73 20.21 -2.75
CA GLY A 74 -20.70 20.68 -1.85
C GLY A 74 -20.19 19.58 -0.93
N LEU A 75 -20.15 19.80 0.35
CA LEU A 75 -19.62 18.86 1.36
C LEU A 75 -20.62 17.81 1.86
N LYS A 76 -21.83 17.74 1.28
CA LYS A 76 -22.86 16.82 1.75
C LYS A 76 -22.40 15.37 1.76
N ASN A 77 -21.65 14.97 0.74
CA ASN A 77 -21.13 13.61 0.63
C ASN A 77 -20.09 13.27 1.71
N PHE A 78 -19.50 14.28 2.35
CA PHE A 78 -18.55 14.07 3.43
C PHE A 78 -19.21 13.90 4.81
N SER A 79 -20.53 14.04 4.90
CA SER A 79 -21.28 13.87 6.16
C SER A 79 -21.06 12.49 6.77
N PHE A 80 -20.81 11.45 5.95
CA PHE A 80 -20.52 10.11 6.44
C PHE A 80 -19.24 10.04 7.30
N LEU A 81 -18.27 10.96 7.10
CA LEU A 81 -17.04 10.99 7.90
C LEU A 81 -17.29 11.27 9.39
N PHE A 82 -18.46 11.85 9.71
CA PHE A 82 -18.85 12.17 11.07
C PHE A 82 -19.77 11.11 11.69
N THR A 83 -19.92 9.96 11.03
CA THR A 83 -20.67 8.82 11.59
C THR A 83 -19.78 7.98 12.52
N SER A 84 -20.42 7.21 13.40
CA SER A 84 -19.73 6.28 14.31
C SER A 84 -18.89 5.23 13.56
N GLU A 85 -19.40 4.75 12.44
CA GLU A 85 -18.72 3.76 11.58
C GLU A 85 -17.42 4.31 11.02
N SER A 86 -17.45 5.56 10.54
CA SER A 86 -16.24 6.21 10.01
C SER A 86 -15.18 6.42 11.07
N TRP A 87 -15.58 6.77 12.29
CA TRP A 87 -14.66 6.89 13.41
C TRP A 87 -13.96 5.55 13.71
N VAL A 88 -14.72 4.46 13.72
CA VAL A 88 -14.16 3.11 13.90
C VAL A 88 -13.16 2.79 12.78
N MET A 89 -13.49 3.11 11.53
CA MET A 89 -12.58 2.90 10.39
C MET A 89 -11.29 3.71 10.54
N ILE A 90 -11.38 4.99 10.87
CA ILE A 90 -10.22 5.88 11.06
C ILE A 90 -9.35 5.35 12.20
N ARG A 91 -9.93 5.08 13.35
CA ARG A 91 -9.23 4.54 14.52
C ARG A 91 -8.49 3.25 14.20
N ASN A 92 -9.18 2.31 13.55
CA ASN A 92 -8.59 1.02 13.19
C ASN A 92 -7.46 1.20 12.17
N THR A 93 -7.67 2.03 11.15
CA THR A 93 -6.64 2.30 10.13
C THR A 93 -5.39 2.90 10.75
N LEU A 94 -5.55 3.93 11.58
CA LEU A 94 -4.41 4.58 12.25
C LEU A 94 -3.74 3.62 13.24
N GLY A 95 -4.54 2.89 14.03
CA GLY A 95 -4.04 1.95 15.03
C GLY A 95 -3.23 0.81 14.40
N TYR A 96 -3.78 0.16 13.36
CA TYR A 96 -3.06 -0.91 12.66
C TYR A 96 -1.80 -0.40 11.97
N ASN A 97 -1.85 0.73 11.28
CA ASN A 97 -0.66 1.27 10.63
C ASN A 97 0.42 1.65 11.63
N ALA A 98 0.06 2.30 12.75
CA ALA A 98 1.02 2.61 13.81
C ALA A 98 1.66 1.32 14.38
N LEU A 99 0.85 0.30 14.68
CA LEU A 99 1.33 -0.99 15.16
C LEU A 99 2.28 -1.64 14.16
N TRP A 100 1.91 -1.70 12.88
CA TRP A 100 2.72 -2.34 11.84
C TRP A 100 4.03 -1.61 11.57
N ILE A 101 4.03 -0.28 11.62
CA ILE A 101 5.28 0.52 11.51
C ILE A 101 6.22 0.19 12.67
N VAL A 102 5.73 0.19 13.90
CA VAL A 102 6.55 -0.10 15.07
C VAL A 102 7.07 -1.53 15.04
N MET A 103 6.19 -2.51 14.80
CA MET A 103 6.58 -3.92 14.74
C MET A 103 7.53 -4.21 13.58
N GLY A 104 7.26 -3.64 12.40
CA GLY A 104 8.13 -3.79 11.23
C GLY A 104 9.52 -3.21 11.48
N LEU A 105 9.62 -2.04 12.14
CA LEU A 105 10.89 -1.45 12.52
C LEU A 105 11.65 -2.33 13.50
N LEU A 106 10.97 -2.81 14.55
CA LEU A 106 11.58 -3.69 15.56
C LEU A 106 12.10 -4.99 14.93
N LEU A 107 11.31 -5.64 14.10
CA LEU A 107 11.71 -6.86 13.41
C LEU A 107 12.89 -6.60 12.46
N SER A 108 12.83 -5.54 11.65
CA SER A 108 13.89 -5.21 10.70
C SER A 108 15.22 -4.94 11.42
N VAL A 109 15.20 -4.19 12.51
CA VAL A 109 16.40 -3.91 13.31
C VAL A 109 16.93 -5.19 13.95
N THR A 110 16.04 -6.01 14.53
CA THR A 110 16.43 -7.29 15.15
C THR A 110 17.09 -8.21 14.12
N PHE A 111 16.48 -8.39 12.96
CA PHE A 111 17.07 -9.19 11.89
C PHE A 111 18.38 -8.60 11.37
N ALA A 112 18.50 -7.27 11.25
CA ALA A 112 19.73 -6.62 10.83
C ALA A 112 20.88 -6.91 11.81
N ILE A 113 20.61 -6.82 13.12
CA ILE A 113 21.59 -7.14 14.18
C ILE A 113 21.97 -8.62 14.09
N MET A 114 21.01 -9.53 14.06
CA MET A 114 21.26 -10.96 13.95
C MET A 114 22.11 -11.30 12.71
N MET A 115 21.81 -10.66 11.57
CA MET A 115 22.57 -10.85 10.33
C MET A 115 24.00 -10.28 10.42
N SER A 116 24.21 -9.19 11.15
CA SER A 116 25.54 -8.58 11.33
C SER A 116 26.51 -9.46 12.15
N GLU A 117 25.96 -10.31 13.02
CA GLU A 117 26.76 -11.23 13.85
C GLU A 117 27.14 -12.54 13.11
N LEU A 118 26.56 -12.79 11.94
CA LEU A 118 26.88 -13.96 11.16
C LEU A 118 28.26 -13.85 10.51
N THR A 119 29.23 -14.58 11.04
CA THR A 119 30.62 -14.61 10.53
C THR A 119 30.77 -15.41 9.25
N ARG A 120 29.93 -16.43 9.03
CA ARG A 120 29.99 -17.31 7.86
C ARG A 120 29.19 -16.71 6.68
N LYS A 121 29.90 -16.26 5.66
CA LYS A 121 29.32 -15.66 4.44
C LYS A 121 28.25 -16.54 3.75
N PHE A 122 28.44 -17.86 3.78
CA PHE A 122 27.46 -18.80 3.19
C PHE A 122 26.12 -18.75 3.93
N LEU A 123 26.14 -18.83 5.27
CA LEU A 123 24.92 -18.75 6.10
C LEU A 123 24.22 -17.40 5.93
N ALA A 124 24.98 -16.31 5.97
CA ALA A 124 24.44 -14.97 5.75
C ALA A 124 23.70 -14.87 4.41
N LYS A 125 24.28 -15.38 3.31
CA LYS A 125 23.68 -15.38 1.98
C LYS A 125 22.40 -16.24 1.94
N THR A 126 22.43 -17.41 2.58
CA THR A 126 21.26 -18.32 2.63
C THR A 126 20.11 -17.68 3.39
N TYR A 127 20.36 -17.10 4.56
CA TYR A 127 19.32 -16.42 5.33
C TYR A 127 18.75 -15.20 4.59
N GLN A 128 19.60 -14.39 3.95
CA GLN A 128 19.13 -13.29 3.11
C GLN A 128 18.19 -13.78 2.01
N THR A 129 18.54 -14.86 1.31
CA THR A 129 17.70 -15.44 0.25
C THR A 129 16.36 -15.91 0.81
N LEU A 130 16.36 -16.58 1.97
CA LEU A 130 15.12 -17.05 2.63
C LEU A 130 14.23 -15.89 3.07
N MET A 131 14.81 -14.78 3.56
CA MET A 131 14.06 -13.58 3.94
C MET A 131 13.38 -12.90 2.77
N PHE A 132 13.92 -13.04 1.54
CA PHE A 132 13.28 -12.53 0.34
C PHE A 132 12.15 -13.42 -0.19
N PHE A 133 12.10 -14.69 0.23
CA PHE A 133 11.11 -15.64 -0.27
C PHE A 133 9.65 -15.16 -0.11
N PRO A 134 9.22 -14.64 1.05
CA PRO A 134 7.87 -14.13 1.21
C PRO A 134 7.51 -13.00 0.24
N TYR A 135 8.47 -12.16 -0.13
CA TYR A 135 8.25 -11.05 -1.06
C TYR A 135 7.80 -11.49 -2.46
N PHE A 136 8.17 -12.70 -2.89
CA PHE A 136 7.75 -13.25 -4.19
C PHE A 136 6.34 -13.83 -4.15
N LEU A 137 5.75 -14.04 -2.99
CA LEU A 137 4.38 -14.51 -2.86
C LEU A 137 3.40 -13.34 -2.96
N SER A 138 2.41 -13.47 -3.83
CA SER A 138 1.36 -12.45 -3.92
C SER A 138 0.45 -12.50 -2.68
N TRP A 139 -0.12 -11.37 -2.31
CA TRP A 139 -1.12 -11.28 -1.24
C TRP A 139 -2.33 -12.20 -1.47
N VAL A 140 -2.66 -12.49 -2.72
CA VAL A 140 -3.72 -13.44 -3.07
C VAL A 140 -3.36 -14.85 -2.62
N VAL A 141 -2.12 -15.27 -2.86
CA VAL A 141 -1.63 -16.59 -2.41
C VAL A 141 -1.59 -16.65 -0.89
N ALA A 142 -1.11 -15.60 -0.22
CA ALA A 142 -1.13 -15.51 1.24
C ALA A 142 -2.56 -15.63 1.81
N ALA A 143 -3.55 -14.98 1.17
CA ALA A 143 -4.95 -15.08 1.57
C ALA A 143 -5.51 -16.51 1.40
N TYR A 144 -5.14 -17.22 0.33
CA TYR A 144 -5.53 -18.62 0.16
C TYR A 144 -4.90 -19.53 1.22
N PHE A 145 -3.65 -19.32 1.59
CA PHE A 145 -3.04 -20.06 2.70
C PHE A 145 -3.77 -19.77 4.01
N LEU A 146 -4.05 -18.50 4.30
CA LEU A 146 -4.79 -18.13 5.49
C LEU A 146 -6.15 -18.83 5.55
N PHE A 147 -6.88 -18.81 4.43
CA PHE A 147 -8.17 -19.50 4.32
C PHE A 147 -8.02 -21.02 4.51
N ALA A 148 -7.05 -21.66 3.87
CA ALA A 148 -6.81 -23.10 4.03
C ALA A 148 -6.51 -23.51 5.48
N PHE A 149 -5.89 -22.62 6.26
CA PHE A 149 -5.61 -22.87 7.68
C PHE A 149 -6.81 -22.58 8.59
N LEU A 150 -7.55 -21.51 8.33
CA LEU A 150 -8.57 -20.94 9.23
C LEU A 150 -10.02 -21.17 8.79
N ASP A 151 -10.26 -21.83 7.66
CA ASP A 151 -11.62 -22.13 7.19
C ASP A 151 -12.44 -22.77 8.32
N PRO A 152 -13.62 -22.23 8.66
CA PRO A 152 -14.47 -22.77 9.73
C PRO A 152 -14.86 -24.23 9.59
N THR A 153 -14.93 -24.74 8.34
CA THR A 153 -15.40 -26.10 8.06
C THR A 153 -14.26 -27.09 7.86
N ASN A 154 -13.24 -26.70 7.12
CA ASN A 154 -12.19 -27.60 6.65
C ASN A 154 -10.76 -27.13 7.00
N GLY A 155 -10.63 -26.00 7.71
CA GLY A 155 -9.33 -25.42 8.05
C GLY A 155 -8.46 -26.40 8.86
N MET A 156 -7.18 -26.47 8.51
CA MET A 156 -6.25 -27.39 9.15
C MET A 156 -6.16 -27.13 10.67
N ILE A 157 -6.10 -25.86 11.09
CA ILE A 157 -6.01 -25.49 12.52
C ILE A 157 -7.33 -25.79 13.22
N VAL A 158 -8.47 -25.52 12.60
CA VAL A 158 -9.80 -25.78 13.16
C VAL A 158 -10.02 -27.27 13.38
N ARG A 159 -9.65 -28.11 12.40
CA ARG A 159 -9.73 -29.59 12.53
C ARG A 159 -8.79 -30.13 13.61
N ALA A 160 -7.55 -29.64 13.65
CA ALA A 160 -6.60 -30.05 14.68
C ALA A 160 -7.10 -29.68 16.08
N GLN A 161 -7.68 -28.50 16.24
CA GLN A 161 -8.26 -28.06 17.50
C GLN A 161 -9.49 -28.89 17.88
N GLN A 162 -10.38 -29.15 16.95
CA GLN A 162 -11.56 -29.97 17.18
C GLN A 162 -11.18 -31.42 17.62
N ALA A 163 -10.13 -31.97 16.99
CA ALA A 163 -9.61 -33.28 17.37
C ALA A 163 -8.97 -33.31 18.78
N ALA A 164 -8.35 -32.19 19.19
CA ALA A 164 -7.66 -32.10 20.47
C ALA A 164 -8.57 -31.72 21.64
N THR A 165 -9.54 -30.84 21.43
CA THR A 165 -10.36 -30.24 22.51
C THR A 165 -11.85 -30.52 22.39
N GLY A 166 -12.31 -31.17 21.30
CA GLY A 166 -13.72 -31.38 21.01
C GLY A 166 -14.51 -30.15 20.61
N THR A 167 -13.88 -28.95 20.63
CA THR A 167 -14.50 -27.66 20.27
C THR A 167 -13.71 -27.00 19.16
N ALA A 168 -14.42 -26.41 18.18
CA ALA A 168 -13.80 -25.63 17.12
C ALA A 168 -14.02 -24.14 17.39
N ILE A 169 -12.96 -23.35 17.33
CA ILE A 169 -13.04 -21.89 17.37
C ILE A 169 -13.15 -21.38 15.94
N ASP A 170 -14.12 -20.52 15.69
CA ASP A 170 -14.26 -19.88 14.39
C ASP A 170 -13.31 -18.68 14.27
N TRP A 171 -12.07 -18.94 13.90
CA TRP A 171 -11.02 -17.94 13.77
C TRP A 171 -11.31 -16.93 12.65
N TYR A 172 -12.00 -17.37 11.61
CA TYR A 172 -12.19 -16.57 10.40
C TYR A 172 -13.36 -15.60 10.52
N ASN A 173 -14.48 -16.01 11.12
CA ASN A 173 -15.68 -15.18 11.21
C ASN A 173 -15.74 -14.33 12.49
N GLU A 174 -14.90 -14.60 13.47
CA GLU A 174 -14.87 -13.85 14.73
C GLU A 174 -13.98 -12.60 14.63
N PRO A 175 -14.55 -11.37 14.67
CA PRO A 175 -13.80 -10.12 14.48
C PRO A 175 -12.65 -9.90 15.48
N LYS A 176 -12.74 -10.50 16.68
CA LYS A 176 -11.73 -10.35 17.74
C LYS A 176 -10.36 -10.94 17.40
N TYR A 177 -10.29 -11.90 16.46
CA TYR A 177 -9.03 -12.55 16.05
C TYR A 177 -8.33 -11.81 14.90
N TRP A 178 -9.08 -11.03 14.12
CA TRP A 178 -8.54 -10.34 12.96
C TRP A 178 -7.36 -9.38 13.24
N PRO A 179 -7.32 -8.64 14.36
CA PRO A 179 -6.15 -7.83 14.70
C PRO A 179 -4.85 -8.64 14.74
N TYR A 180 -4.90 -9.84 15.32
CA TYR A 180 -3.73 -10.73 15.42
C TYR A 180 -3.38 -11.36 14.08
N ILE A 181 -4.38 -11.82 13.34
CA ILE A 181 -4.21 -12.42 12.01
C ILE A 181 -3.60 -11.41 11.04
N LEU A 182 -4.16 -10.20 10.96
CA LEU A 182 -3.65 -9.14 10.09
C LEU A 182 -2.23 -8.71 10.47
N THR A 183 -1.94 -8.62 11.77
CA THR A 183 -0.61 -8.27 12.24
C THR A 183 0.40 -9.36 11.85
N LEU A 184 0.06 -10.63 12.05
CA LEU A 184 0.91 -11.76 11.64
C LEU A 184 1.16 -11.72 10.12
N CYS A 185 0.12 -11.53 9.31
CA CYS A 185 0.25 -11.44 7.85
C CYS A 185 1.06 -10.23 7.40
N SER A 186 0.98 -9.10 8.13
CA SER A 186 1.75 -7.89 7.78
C SER A 186 3.23 -8.00 8.14
N MET A 187 3.58 -8.90 9.09
CA MET A 187 4.96 -9.17 9.50
C MET A 187 5.67 -10.20 8.59
N TRP A 188 4.91 -10.86 7.73
CA TRP A 188 5.42 -11.85 6.78
C TRP A 188 6.33 -11.23 5.70
#